data_d376af1288442889e859aef8cefefaf9
#
_entry.id   d376af1288442889e859aef8cefefaf9
#
_cell.length_a   1.000
_cell.length_b   1.000
_cell.length_c   1.000
_cell.angle_alpha   90.00
_cell.angle_beta   90.00
_cell.angle_gamma   90.00
#
_symmetry.space_group_name_H-M   'P 1'
#
loop_
_entity.id
_entity.type
_entity.pdbx_description
1 polymer ?
#
loop_
_entity_poly.entity_id
_entity_poly.type
_entity_poly.pdbx_seq_one_letter_code
_entity_poly.pdbx_strand_id
1 'polypeptide(L)'
;MLREFTDERPVFLSTLPAGRGTNRLALTVVLVSVAIFLALAPFAKVRLPPVFAFIPIYESALVINDLITAVLLLGQFTLLRSPSLLTLAGGYLFTAFITVSHALTFPGLFSPTGLLGAGPQSTAWLYEFWHVGFPVIVIAYALLGGREPSRPSSRPGLAIVSTVVAVLGVVCGLTLLATAGQNALPAIMRGNQYTPVLIFVVSSIWGLSLLALLVLWRRRPRSVLDLWLMVVMCAWLFDIGLAAVLNQGRFDVGWYAGRIYGLLAASFVLMVLLLENSKLYARLVEAYEGERRERQLVQERTTELVTANKELDAFSYSVSHDLRAPLRAMDGFARMLEADYGGRLDEEGRRLLGVVIESASRMGQLIDDLLAFSRLGRQPLKTQPVKVDDLVHQIIEEQQADREGRRIDFSVGKLGMAEADLALLKQALANLLGNAIKFTRHRNPAVIEVGCRQEASNGRIYYVKDNGAGFDMHHARKLFGVFERLHRSDEYEGTGVGLAIVQRIIERHGGRIWAEAMPDQGATFYFTLTPGPQAAS
;
A
#
# COMPACT_ATOMS: atom_id res chain seq x y z
N MET A 1 -0.76 0.58 14.18
CA MET A 1 -0.70 -0.78 13.61
C MET A 1 -0.81 -0.76 12.08
N LEU A 2 -0.30 0.28 11.40
CA LEU A 2 -0.34 0.46 9.94
C LEU A 2 1.04 0.85 9.36
N ARG A 3 2.13 0.45 10.03
CA ARG A 3 3.50 0.81 9.60
C ARG A 3 4.44 -0.37 9.34
N GLU A 4 3.94 -1.61 9.33
CA GLU A 4 4.80 -2.81 9.10
C GLU A 4 4.65 -3.47 7.73
N PHE A 5 3.85 -2.92 6.80
CA PHE A 5 3.63 -3.53 5.46
C PHE A 5 4.43 -2.89 4.31
N THR A 6 5.44 -2.05 4.56
CA THR A 6 6.09 -1.26 3.50
C THR A 6 7.48 -1.70 3.08
N ASP A 7 7.97 -2.90 3.45
CA ASP A 7 9.34 -3.32 3.05
C ASP A 7 9.45 -4.76 2.51
N GLU A 8 8.36 -5.39 2.09
CA GLU A 8 8.45 -6.63 1.31
C GLU A 8 8.74 -6.29 -0.17
N ARG A 9 10.04 -6.14 -0.49
CA ARG A 9 10.48 -6.14 -1.89
C ARG A 9 9.94 -7.40 -2.56
N PRO A 10 9.39 -7.32 -3.79
CA PRO A 10 8.86 -8.49 -4.47
C PRO A 10 9.95 -9.56 -4.55
N VAL A 11 9.66 -10.73 -4.00
CA VAL A 11 10.62 -11.84 -3.88
C VAL A 11 10.66 -12.58 -5.21
N PHE A 12 11.73 -12.38 -6.00
CA PHE A 12 11.99 -13.07 -7.26
C PHE A 12 13.12 -14.10 -7.11
N LEU A 13 13.19 -15.09 -8.01
CA LEU A 13 14.29 -16.08 -8.01
C LEU A 13 15.68 -15.44 -8.11
N SER A 14 15.78 -14.31 -8.76
CA SER A 14 17.01 -13.51 -8.85
C SER A 14 17.42 -12.90 -7.50
N THR A 15 16.49 -12.79 -6.54
CA THR A 15 16.72 -12.23 -5.20
C THR A 15 16.56 -13.27 -4.09
N LEU A 16 15.86 -14.37 -4.36
CA LEU A 16 15.61 -15.43 -3.37
C LEU A 16 16.89 -16.26 -3.11
N PRO A 17 17.36 -16.39 -1.87
CA PRO A 17 18.49 -17.26 -1.57
C PRO A 17 18.16 -18.74 -1.81
N ALA A 18 19.11 -19.48 -2.39
CA ALA A 18 18.94 -20.89 -2.70
C ALA A 18 18.81 -21.72 -1.41
N GLY A 19 17.64 -22.35 -1.22
CA GLY A 19 17.36 -23.22 -0.09
C GLY A 19 18.02 -24.61 -0.19
N ARG A 20 18.01 -25.39 0.91
CA ARG A 20 18.59 -26.76 0.94
C ARG A 20 17.95 -27.69 -0.08
N GLY A 21 16.64 -27.61 -0.31
CA GLY A 21 15.91 -28.42 -1.30
C GLY A 21 16.35 -28.10 -2.73
N THR A 22 16.43 -26.83 -3.10
CA THR A 22 16.88 -26.38 -4.42
C THR A 22 18.34 -26.77 -4.68
N ASN A 23 19.22 -26.64 -3.67
CA ASN A 23 20.61 -27.06 -3.79
C ASN A 23 20.74 -28.59 -4.02
N ARG A 24 19.96 -29.42 -3.33
CA ARG A 24 19.93 -30.86 -3.55
C ARG A 24 19.46 -31.22 -4.95
N LEU A 25 18.38 -30.59 -5.42
CA LEU A 25 17.85 -30.82 -6.77
C LEU A 25 18.90 -30.45 -7.83
N ALA A 26 19.51 -29.27 -7.74
CA ALA A 26 20.55 -28.83 -8.66
C ALA A 26 21.76 -29.79 -8.67
N LEU A 27 22.21 -30.23 -7.49
CA LEU A 27 23.28 -31.22 -7.37
C LEU A 27 22.89 -32.55 -8.03
N THR A 28 21.66 -33.04 -7.82
CA THR A 28 21.17 -34.28 -8.45
C THR A 28 21.18 -34.15 -9.97
N VAL A 29 20.71 -33.00 -10.53
CA VAL A 29 20.72 -32.75 -11.98
C VAL A 29 22.16 -32.79 -12.52
N VAL A 30 23.09 -32.12 -11.83
CA VAL A 30 24.52 -32.14 -12.25
C VAL A 30 25.10 -33.54 -12.18
N LEU A 31 24.85 -34.31 -11.10
CA LEU A 31 25.38 -35.69 -10.98
C LEU A 31 24.82 -36.61 -12.05
N VAL A 32 23.51 -36.52 -12.34
CA VAL A 32 22.88 -37.27 -13.45
C VAL A 32 23.50 -36.88 -14.79
N SER A 33 23.71 -35.57 -15.03
CA SER A 33 24.35 -35.09 -16.24
C SER A 33 25.78 -35.60 -16.37
N VAL A 34 26.57 -35.61 -15.29
CA VAL A 34 27.93 -36.21 -15.28
C VAL A 34 27.89 -37.70 -15.62
N ALA A 35 26.97 -38.46 -15.04
CA ALA A 35 26.82 -39.88 -15.32
C ALA A 35 26.50 -40.16 -16.78
N ILE A 36 25.56 -39.39 -17.37
CA ILE A 36 25.23 -39.50 -18.80
C ILE A 36 26.44 -39.10 -19.67
N PHE A 37 27.14 -38.02 -19.32
CA PHE A 37 28.34 -37.57 -20.06
C PHE A 37 29.39 -38.68 -20.07
N LEU A 38 29.71 -39.29 -18.90
CA LEU A 38 30.71 -40.37 -18.80
C LEU A 38 30.26 -41.61 -19.57
N ALA A 39 28.96 -41.93 -19.60
CA ALA A 39 28.44 -43.04 -20.38
C ALA A 39 28.54 -42.83 -21.90
N LEU A 40 28.39 -41.60 -22.37
CA LEU A 40 28.44 -41.25 -23.79
C LEU A 40 29.86 -40.98 -24.31
N ALA A 41 30.77 -40.51 -23.47
CA ALA A 41 32.15 -40.14 -23.84
C ALA A 41 32.92 -41.24 -24.61
N PRO A 42 32.87 -42.55 -24.23
CA PRO A 42 33.54 -43.60 -24.99
C PRO A 42 33.01 -43.78 -26.42
N PHE A 43 31.76 -43.43 -26.65
CA PHE A 43 31.06 -43.60 -27.93
C PHE A 43 31.04 -42.29 -28.77
N ALA A 44 31.60 -41.20 -28.29
CA ALA A 44 31.48 -39.86 -28.90
C ALA A 44 31.95 -39.86 -30.37
N LYS A 45 32.91 -40.71 -30.76
CA LYS A 45 33.46 -40.84 -32.10
C LYS A 45 32.69 -41.77 -33.03
N VAL A 46 31.67 -42.46 -32.54
CA VAL A 46 30.86 -43.38 -33.34
C VAL A 46 30.01 -42.59 -34.32
N ARG A 47 30.21 -42.82 -35.63
CA ARG A 47 29.45 -42.17 -36.69
C ARG A 47 28.02 -42.73 -36.75
N LEU A 48 27.08 -41.82 -36.87
CA LEU A 48 25.67 -42.10 -37.07
C LEU A 48 25.21 -41.64 -38.47
N PRO A 49 24.12 -42.18 -39.00
CA PRO A 49 23.52 -41.66 -40.22
C PRO A 49 23.11 -40.16 -40.04
N PRO A 50 23.33 -39.33 -41.08
CA PRO A 50 22.95 -37.93 -41.01
C PRO A 50 21.43 -37.75 -40.95
N VAL A 51 20.92 -37.16 -39.86
CA VAL A 51 19.52 -36.81 -39.70
C VAL A 51 19.39 -35.31 -39.98
N PHE A 52 19.06 -34.94 -41.23
CA PHE A 52 18.98 -33.53 -41.64
C PHE A 52 17.92 -32.74 -40.92
N ALA A 53 16.81 -33.36 -40.49
CA ALA A 53 15.77 -32.72 -39.71
C ALA A 53 16.20 -32.36 -38.27
N PHE A 54 17.30 -32.93 -37.77
CA PHE A 54 17.73 -32.71 -36.39
C PHE A 54 18.10 -31.25 -36.12
N ILE A 55 18.90 -30.61 -37.01
CA ILE A 55 19.35 -29.23 -36.84
C ILE A 55 18.17 -28.25 -36.77
N PRO A 56 17.23 -28.20 -37.75
CA PRO A 56 16.15 -27.23 -37.69
C PRO A 56 15.21 -27.46 -36.49
N ILE A 57 14.96 -28.73 -36.08
CA ILE A 57 14.16 -29.04 -34.93
C ILE A 57 14.84 -28.54 -33.64
N TYR A 58 16.11 -28.91 -33.44
CA TYR A 58 16.90 -28.55 -32.30
C TYR A 58 17.05 -27.02 -32.16
N GLU A 59 17.47 -26.34 -33.24
CA GLU A 59 17.71 -24.89 -33.18
C GLU A 59 16.43 -24.09 -33.04
N SER A 60 15.32 -24.53 -33.65
CA SER A 60 14.01 -23.88 -33.45
C SER A 60 13.56 -23.98 -32.00
N ALA A 61 13.70 -25.16 -31.39
CA ALA A 61 13.37 -25.34 -29.98
C ALA A 61 14.24 -24.46 -29.07
N LEU A 62 15.55 -24.36 -29.38
CA LEU A 62 16.48 -23.55 -28.63
C LEU A 62 16.16 -22.05 -28.74
N VAL A 63 15.91 -21.55 -29.95
CA VAL A 63 15.52 -20.15 -30.19
C VAL A 63 14.26 -19.78 -29.42
N ILE A 64 13.25 -20.65 -29.44
CA ILE A 64 11.99 -20.43 -28.72
C ILE A 64 12.24 -20.37 -27.20
N ASN A 65 13.01 -21.35 -26.66
CA ASN A 65 13.37 -21.38 -25.25
C ASN A 65 14.11 -20.10 -24.81
N ASP A 66 15.10 -19.67 -25.60
CA ASP A 66 15.92 -18.51 -25.30
C ASP A 66 15.12 -17.21 -25.38
N LEU A 67 14.24 -17.07 -26.39
CA LEU A 67 13.37 -15.89 -26.51
C LEU A 67 12.38 -15.80 -25.35
N ILE A 68 11.74 -16.90 -24.95
CA ILE A 68 10.82 -16.90 -23.81
C ILE A 68 11.59 -16.55 -22.53
N THR A 69 12.77 -17.14 -22.34
CA THR A 69 13.64 -16.86 -21.18
C THR A 69 14.03 -15.37 -21.14
N ALA A 70 14.42 -14.79 -22.27
CA ALA A 70 14.76 -13.39 -22.38
C ALA A 70 13.57 -12.49 -22.02
N VAL A 71 12.37 -12.77 -22.55
CA VAL A 71 11.14 -12.01 -22.25
C VAL A 71 10.81 -12.06 -20.76
N LEU A 72 10.89 -13.23 -20.12
CA LEU A 72 10.65 -13.37 -18.69
C LEU A 72 11.68 -12.58 -17.84
N LEU A 73 12.96 -12.61 -18.22
CA LEU A 73 14.01 -11.83 -17.55
C LEU A 73 13.84 -10.33 -17.76
N LEU A 74 13.43 -9.88 -18.95
CA LEU A 74 13.09 -8.48 -19.23
C LEU A 74 11.88 -8.02 -18.42
N GLY A 75 10.87 -8.89 -18.25
CA GLY A 75 9.74 -8.66 -17.36
C GLY A 75 10.20 -8.43 -15.91
N GLN A 76 11.06 -9.29 -15.37
CA GLN A 76 11.65 -9.10 -14.04
C GLN A 76 12.51 -7.83 -13.96
N PHE A 77 13.26 -7.48 -15.01
CA PHE A 77 14.01 -6.24 -15.07
C PHE A 77 13.11 -5.01 -14.97
N THR A 78 11.93 -5.00 -15.57
CA THR A 78 11.01 -3.84 -15.46
C THR A 78 10.59 -3.54 -14.02
N LEU A 79 10.57 -4.56 -13.16
CA LEU A 79 10.20 -4.45 -11.74
C LEU A 79 11.41 -4.19 -10.83
N LEU A 80 12.48 -4.99 -11.00
CA LEU A 80 13.65 -4.94 -10.11
C LEU A 80 14.70 -3.91 -10.53
N ARG A 81 14.68 -3.44 -11.79
CA ARG A 81 15.66 -2.50 -12.36
C ARG A 81 17.12 -2.95 -12.23
N SER A 82 17.36 -4.25 -12.13
CA SER A 82 18.68 -4.83 -11.94
C SER A 82 19.49 -4.89 -13.25
N PRO A 83 20.64 -4.21 -13.34
CA PRO A 83 21.50 -4.26 -14.54
C PRO A 83 21.96 -5.68 -14.87
N SER A 84 22.18 -6.53 -13.87
CA SER A 84 22.56 -7.93 -14.08
C SER A 84 21.47 -8.71 -14.81
N LEU A 85 20.17 -8.52 -14.45
CA LEU A 85 19.07 -9.17 -15.17
C LEU A 85 18.96 -8.72 -16.62
N LEU A 86 19.16 -7.43 -16.89
CA LEU A 86 19.17 -6.90 -18.25
C LEU A 86 20.31 -7.50 -19.08
N THR A 87 21.50 -7.63 -18.48
CA THR A 87 22.65 -8.27 -19.11
C THR A 87 22.37 -9.72 -19.44
N LEU A 88 21.78 -10.48 -18.50
CA LEU A 88 21.46 -11.89 -18.71
C LEU A 88 20.37 -12.06 -19.79
N ALA A 89 19.33 -11.21 -19.79
CA ALA A 89 18.32 -11.18 -20.84
C ALA A 89 18.95 -10.91 -22.22
N GLY A 90 19.89 -9.96 -22.29
CA GLY A 90 20.70 -9.72 -23.49
C GLY A 90 21.48 -10.95 -23.94
N GLY A 91 21.96 -11.77 -22.99
CA GLY A 91 22.64 -13.05 -23.28
C GLY A 91 21.72 -14.06 -23.96
N TYR A 92 20.51 -14.25 -23.46
CA TYR A 92 19.53 -15.14 -24.09
C TYR A 92 19.02 -14.61 -25.44
N LEU A 93 18.91 -13.29 -25.63
CA LEU A 93 18.64 -12.70 -26.96
C LEU A 93 19.79 -12.94 -27.92
N PHE A 94 21.05 -12.81 -27.45
CA PHE A 94 22.22 -13.09 -28.24
C PHE A 94 22.24 -14.55 -28.71
N THR A 95 22.02 -15.52 -27.81
CA THR A 95 21.98 -16.94 -28.19
C THR A 95 20.85 -17.24 -29.17
N ALA A 96 19.65 -16.69 -28.96
CA ALA A 96 18.55 -16.86 -29.88
C ALA A 96 18.86 -16.35 -31.30
N PHE A 97 19.37 -15.11 -31.43
CA PHE A 97 19.62 -14.51 -32.74
C PHE A 97 20.82 -15.11 -33.46
N ILE A 98 21.90 -15.46 -32.74
CA ILE A 98 23.05 -16.09 -33.37
C ILE A 98 22.75 -17.52 -33.82
N THR A 99 21.88 -18.24 -33.11
CA THR A 99 21.40 -19.56 -33.51
C THR A 99 20.60 -19.48 -34.81
N VAL A 100 19.79 -18.44 -35.01
CA VAL A 100 19.10 -18.20 -36.28
C VAL A 100 20.13 -17.99 -37.42
N SER A 101 21.16 -17.18 -37.17
CA SER A 101 22.25 -16.97 -38.17
C SER A 101 22.99 -18.28 -38.48
N HIS A 102 23.22 -19.11 -37.44
CA HIS A 102 23.85 -20.43 -37.59
C HIS A 102 22.98 -21.37 -38.44
N ALA A 103 21.66 -21.45 -38.19
CA ALA A 103 20.71 -22.25 -38.98
C ALA A 103 20.70 -21.81 -40.45
N LEU A 104 20.61 -20.51 -40.71
CA LEU A 104 20.57 -19.97 -42.07
C LEU A 104 21.86 -20.25 -42.87
N THR A 105 22.99 -20.29 -42.21
CA THR A 105 24.29 -20.58 -42.85
C THR A 105 24.60 -22.08 -42.94
N PHE A 106 23.76 -22.97 -42.35
CA PHE A 106 24.05 -24.40 -42.30
C PHE A 106 23.94 -25.04 -43.69
N PRO A 107 25.03 -25.70 -44.22
CA PRO A 107 25.03 -26.28 -45.53
C PRO A 107 24.04 -27.43 -45.66
N GLY A 108 23.25 -27.44 -46.73
CA GLY A 108 22.28 -28.48 -47.03
C GLY A 108 20.94 -28.33 -46.32
N LEU A 109 20.73 -27.26 -45.49
CA LEU A 109 19.45 -27.02 -44.81
C LEU A 109 18.49 -26.22 -45.71
N PHE A 110 18.88 -25.05 -46.16
CA PHE A 110 18.07 -24.18 -47.04
C PHE A 110 18.66 -24.04 -48.44
N SER A 111 19.97 -24.21 -48.58
CA SER A 111 20.70 -24.26 -49.86
C SER A 111 21.91 -25.16 -49.72
N PRO A 112 22.50 -25.65 -50.84
CA PRO A 112 23.67 -26.53 -50.79
C PRO A 112 24.86 -25.96 -49.99
N THR A 113 25.07 -24.64 -50.05
CA THR A 113 26.16 -23.94 -49.36
C THR A 113 25.75 -23.17 -48.11
N GLY A 114 24.44 -23.10 -47.78
CA GLY A 114 23.86 -22.22 -46.80
C GLY A 114 23.46 -20.87 -47.40
N LEU A 115 22.67 -20.10 -46.65
CA LEU A 115 22.23 -18.75 -47.01
C LEU A 115 23.23 -17.68 -46.51
N LEU A 116 22.93 -16.40 -46.71
CA LEU A 116 23.70 -15.23 -46.24
C LEU A 116 25.13 -15.15 -46.80
N GLY A 117 25.40 -15.72 -47.96
CA GLY A 117 26.74 -15.79 -48.53
C GLY A 117 27.70 -16.69 -47.75
N ALA A 118 27.18 -17.73 -47.15
CA ALA A 118 27.96 -18.63 -46.30
C ALA A 118 29.06 -19.35 -47.10
N GLY A 119 30.24 -19.42 -46.52
CA GLY A 119 31.38 -20.19 -47.01
C GLY A 119 31.68 -21.40 -46.11
N PRO A 120 32.77 -22.12 -46.43
CA PRO A 120 33.12 -23.38 -45.78
C PRO A 120 33.34 -23.29 -44.25
N GLN A 121 33.65 -22.09 -43.74
CA GLN A 121 33.95 -21.84 -42.33
C GLN A 121 32.79 -21.17 -41.57
N SER A 122 31.81 -20.60 -42.27
CA SER A 122 30.81 -19.69 -41.72
C SER A 122 30.02 -20.32 -40.57
N THR A 123 29.41 -21.47 -40.78
CA THR A 123 28.62 -22.17 -39.76
C THR A 123 29.46 -22.59 -38.56
N ALA A 124 30.68 -23.04 -38.79
CA ALA A 124 31.57 -23.44 -37.71
C ALA A 124 31.96 -22.22 -36.83
N TRP A 125 32.31 -21.08 -37.43
CA TRP A 125 32.63 -19.87 -36.68
C TRP A 125 31.43 -19.28 -35.96
N LEU A 126 30.23 -19.33 -36.52
CA LEU A 126 29.01 -18.92 -35.81
C LEU A 126 28.72 -19.78 -34.60
N TYR A 127 28.98 -21.10 -34.66
CA TYR A 127 28.90 -22.00 -33.51
C TYR A 127 29.89 -21.59 -32.42
N GLU A 128 31.16 -21.30 -32.78
CA GLU A 128 32.17 -20.90 -31.79
C GLU A 128 31.86 -19.52 -31.19
N PHE A 129 31.39 -18.53 -31.97
CA PHE A 129 30.98 -17.23 -31.48
C PHE A 129 29.80 -17.32 -30.51
N TRP A 130 28.84 -18.19 -30.79
CA TRP A 130 27.75 -18.48 -29.88
C TRP A 130 28.27 -19.03 -28.55
N HIS A 131 29.17 -20.01 -28.58
CA HIS A 131 29.71 -20.68 -27.40
C HIS A 131 30.69 -19.80 -26.61
N VAL A 132 31.31 -18.78 -27.20
CA VAL A 132 32.08 -17.72 -26.51
C VAL A 132 31.15 -16.70 -25.85
N GLY A 133 30.14 -16.24 -26.59
CA GLY A 133 29.33 -15.09 -26.20
C GLY A 133 28.54 -15.33 -24.90
N PHE A 134 27.92 -16.48 -24.76
CA PHE A 134 27.09 -16.77 -23.58
C PHE A 134 27.90 -16.82 -22.26
N PRO A 135 29.04 -17.54 -22.13
CA PRO A 135 29.89 -17.50 -20.94
C PRO A 135 30.40 -16.10 -20.59
N VAL A 136 30.77 -15.26 -21.59
CA VAL A 136 31.17 -13.86 -21.35
C VAL A 136 30.04 -13.07 -20.71
N ILE A 137 28.81 -13.23 -21.21
CA ILE A 137 27.63 -12.54 -20.66
C ILE A 137 27.29 -13.06 -19.26
N VAL A 138 27.44 -14.37 -18.99
CA VAL A 138 27.27 -14.93 -17.66
C VAL A 138 28.31 -14.40 -16.67
N ILE A 139 29.55 -14.20 -17.08
CA ILE A 139 30.57 -13.53 -16.26
C ILE A 139 30.15 -12.08 -15.98
N ALA A 140 29.74 -11.33 -17.01
CA ALA A 140 29.25 -9.95 -16.84
C ALA A 140 28.06 -9.88 -15.90
N TYR A 141 27.07 -10.78 -16.03
CA TYR A 141 25.96 -10.93 -15.11
C TYR A 141 26.43 -11.11 -13.66
N ALA A 142 27.37 -12.06 -13.46
CA ALA A 142 27.86 -12.36 -12.12
C ALA A 142 28.63 -11.19 -11.49
N LEU A 143 29.40 -10.44 -12.27
CA LEU A 143 30.16 -9.27 -11.81
C LEU A 143 29.28 -8.04 -11.54
N LEU A 144 28.17 -7.88 -12.26
CA LEU A 144 27.18 -6.81 -12.05
C LEU A 144 26.23 -7.11 -10.88
N GLY A 145 26.11 -8.37 -10.48
CA GLY A 145 25.22 -8.77 -9.39
C GLY A 145 25.72 -8.28 -8.02
N GLY A 146 24.79 -7.84 -7.18
CA GLY A 146 25.07 -7.26 -5.86
C GLY A 146 25.39 -5.77 -5.87
N ARG A 147 25.47 -5.13 -7.02
CA ARG A 147 25.49 -3.67 -7.13
C ARG A 147 24.04 -3.18 -7.15
N GLU A 148 23.60 -2.57 -6.05
CA GLU A 148 22.37 -1.77 -6.12
C GLU A 148 22.57 -0.66 -7.15
N PRO A 149 21.59 -0.44 -8.05
CA PRO A 149 21.70 0.66 -8.99
C PRO A 149 21.77 1.97 -8.21
N SER A 150 22.87 2.69 -8.31
CA SER A 150 23.09 4.01 -7.67
C SER A 150 22.02 5.02 -8.09
N ARG A 151 21.31 4.78 -9.20
CA ARG A 151 20.09 5.45 -9.65
C ARG A 151 19.26 4.46 -10.45
N PRO A 152 18.02 4.15 -10.07
CA PRO A 152 17.15 3.32 -10.89
C PRO A 152 16.92 4.01 -12.23
N SER A 153 17.09 3.27 -13.33
CA SER A 153 16.80 3.80 -14.68
C SER A 153 15.37 4.34 -14.73
N SER A 154 15.23 5.63 -14.97
CA SER A 154 13.92 6.29 -15.05
C SER A 154 13.08 5.82 -16.25
N ARG A 155 13.71 5.17 -17.25
CA ARG A 155 13.09 4.72 -18.51
C ARG A 155 13.48 3.28 -18.86
N PRO A 156 12.84 2.26 -18.29
CA PRO A 156 13.20 0.85 -18.53
C PRO A 156 12.99 0.42 -19.98
N GLY A 157 11.98 0.95 -20.65
CA GLY A 157 11.73 0.65 -22.06
C GLY A 157 12.92 1.05 -22.95
N LEU A 158 13.55 2.20 -22.68
CA LEU A 158 14.72 2.64 -23.44
C LEU A 158 15.93 1.70 -23.20
N ALA A 159 16.14 1.27 -21.94
CA ALA A 159 17.21 0.32 -21.61
C ALA A 159 17.00 -1.03 -22.30
N ILE A 160 15.76 -1.53 -22.37
CA ILE A 160 15.41 -2.75 -23.09
C ILE A 160 15.69 -2.59 -24.60
N VAL A 161 15.16 -1.52 -25.20
CA VAL A 161 15.34 -1.27 -26.62
C VAL A 161 16.84 -1.13 -26.99
N SER A 162 17.59 -0.39 -26.18
CA SER A 162 19.04 -0.23 -26.41
C SER A 162 19.78 -1.56 -26.31
N THR A 163 19.40 -2.45 -25.38
CA THR A 163 19.98 -3.79 -25.23
C THR A 163 19.66 -4.66 -26.46
N VAL A 164 18.40 -4.66 -26.91
CA VAL A 164 18.00 -5.41 -28.13
C VAL A 164 18.77 -4.92 -29.36
N VAL A 165 18.85 -3.62 -29.56
CA VAL A 165 19.58 -3.02 -30.69
C VAL A 165 21.09 -3.35 -30.62
N ALA A 166 21.69 -3.27 -29.42
CA ALA A 166 23.10 -3.61 -29.25
C ALA A 166 23.36 -5.10 -29.55
N VAL A 167 22.51 -6.00 -29.06
CA VAL A 167 22.61 -7.45 -29.32
C VAL A 167 22.46 -7.74 -30.82
N LEU A 168 21.46 -7.16 -31.49
CA LEU A 168 21.28 -7.31 -32.92
C LEU A 168 22.50 -6.80 -33.68
N GLY A 169 23.04 -5.65 -33.29
CA GLY A 169 24.27 -5.11 -33.90
C GLY A 169 25.46 -6.04 -33.77
N VAL A 170 25.66 -6.64 -32.58
CA VAL A 170 26.73 -7.62 -32.34
C VAL A 170 26.53 -8.88 -33.19
N VAL A 171 25.32 -9.45 -33.20
CA VAL A 171 25.01 -10.66 -33.99
C VAL A 171 25.18 -10.40 -35.50
N CYS A 172 24.69 -9.27 -36.00
CA CYS A 172 24.89 -8.90 -37.38
C CYS A 172 26.40 -8.75 -37.73
N GLY A 173 27.17 -8.10 -36.86
CA GLY A 173 28.61 -7.95 -37.02
C GLY A 173 29.36 -9.29 -37.06
N LEU A 174 29.02 -10.20 -36.11
CA LEU A 174 29.62 -11.56 -36.08
C LEU A 174 29.18 -12.39 -37.30
N THR A 175 27.94 -12.26 -37.74
CA THR A 175 27.43 -12.95 -38.92
C THR A 175 28.17 -12.45 -40.20
N LEU A 176 28.33 -11.15 -40.35
CA LEU A 176 29.10 -10.58 -41.45
C LEU A 176 30.57 -11.00 -41.40
N LEU A 177 31.17 -11.05 -40.22
CA LEU A 177 32.57 -11.55 -40.07
C LEU A 177 32.68 -13.02 -40.47
N ALA A 178 31.71 -13.87 -40.04
CA ALA A 178 31.72 -15.30 -40.37
C ALA A 178 31.38 -15.59 -41.85
N THR A 179 30.69 -14.69 -42.56
CA THR A 179 30.26 -14.86 -43.95
C THR A 179 31.15 -14.07 -44.90
N ALA A 180 30.93 -12.78 -45.09
CA ALA A 180 31.69 -11.91 -45.99
C ALA A 180 33.15 -11.76 -45.54
N GLY A 181 33.42 -11.75 -44.22
CA GLY A 181 34.75 -11.62 -43.63
C GLY A 181 35.47 -12.94 -43.35
N GLN A 182 34.94 -14.10 -43.78
CA GLN A 182 35.49 -15.43 -43.43
C GLN A 182 36.99 -15.62 -43.77
N ASN A 183 37.52 -14.92 -44.77
CA ASN A 183 38.93 -15.00 -45.14
C ASN A 183 39.88 -14.39 -44.11
N ALA A 184 39.35 -13.56 -43.18
CA ALA A 184 40.12 -13.01 -42.07
C ALA A 184 40.18 -14.00 -40.87
N LEU A 185 39.36 -15.04 -40.91
CA LEU A 185 39.29 -16.05 -39.85
C LEU A 185 40.12 -17.28 -40.23
N PRO A 186 40.83 -17.91 -39.27
CA PRO A 186 41.58 -19.14 -39.56
C PRO A 186 40.65 -20.29 -39.91
N ALA A 187 41.15 -21.19 -40.76
CA ALA A 187 40.38 -22.37 -41.16
C ALA A 187 40.30 -23.38 -39.99
N ILE A 188 39.07 -23.53 -39.43
CA ILE A 188 38.80 -24.47 -38.33
C ILE A 188 38.18 -25.79 -38.81
N MET A 189 37.71 -25.84 -40.08
CA MET A 189 37.13 -27.03 -40.70
C MET A 189 37.81 -27.34 -42.03
N ARG A 190 37.95 -28.62 -42.35
CA ARG A 190 38.31 -29.11 -43.71
C ARG A 190 37.27 -30.19 -44.08
N GLY A 191 36.28 -29.78 -44.89
CA GLY A 191 35.06 -30.59 -45.11
C GLY A 191 34.31 -30.82 -43.80
N ASN A 192 34.12 -32.12 -43.42
CA ASN A 192 33.47 -32.48 -42.18
C ASN A 192 34.45 -32.80 -41.02
N GLN A 193 35.76 -32.58 -41.22
CA GLN A 193 36.78 -32.84 -40.22
C GLN A 193 37.32 -31.57 -39.58
N TYR A 194 37.70 -31.66 -38.32
CA TYR A 194 38.26 -30.56 -37.55
C TYR A 194 39.76 -30.35 -37.85
N THR A 195 40.18 -29.08 -37.85
CA THR A 195 41.61 -28.75 -37.94
C THR A 195 42.23 -28.64 -36.54
N PRO A 196 43.56 -28.72 -36.40
CA PRO A 196 44.25 -28.49 -35.13
C PRO A 196 43.96 -27.12 -34.51
N VAL A 197 43.66 -26.10 -35.31
CA VAL A 197 43.29 -24.77 -34.84
C VAL A 197 41.98 -24.79 -34.09
N LEU A 198 41.02 -25.62 -34.47
CA LEU A 198 39.77 -25.77 -33.77
C LEU A 198 39.97 -26.26 -32.32
N ILE A 199 40.91 -27.19 -32.10
CA ILE A 199 41.24 -27.71 -30.77
C ILE A 199 41.64 -26.57 -29.82
N PHE A 200 42.46 -25.63 -30.33
CA PHE A 200 42.86 -24.44 -29.56
C PHE A 200 41.68 -23.53 -29.24
N VAL A 201 40.85 -23.23 -30.25
CA VAL A 201 39.63 -22.37 -30.11
C VAL A 201 38.70 -22.99 -29.09
N VAL A 202 38.33 -24.26 -29.25
CA VAL A 202 37.41 -24.98 -28.34
C VAL A 202 37.96 -25.09 -26.92
N SER A 203 39.26 -25.35 -26.76
CA SER A 203 39.88 -25.42 -25.42
C SER A 203 39.80 -24.07 -24.71
N SER A 204 39.96 -22.97 -25.44
CA SER A 204 39.80 -21.59 -24.92
C SER A 204 38.35 -21.33 -24.47
N ILE A 205 37.36 -21.75 -25.26
CA ILE A 205 35.94 -21.64 -24.93
C ILE A 205 35.58 -22.48 -23.73
N TRP A 206 36.09 -23.69 -23.64
CA TRP A 206 35.89 -24.56 -22.49
C TRP A 206 36.48 -23.96 -21.20
N GLY A 207 37.71 -23.38 -21.29
CA GLY A 207 38.33 -22.66 -20.19
C GLY A 207 37.50 -21.40 -19.75
N LEU A 208 36.97 -20.67 -20.73
CA LEU A 208 36.09 -19.52 -20.47
C LEU A 208 34.77 -19.93 -19.78
N SER A 209 34.19 -21.05 -20.21
CA SER A 209 32.97 -21.60 -19.59
C SER A 209 33.24 -22.07 -18.15
N LEU A 210 34.41 -22.67 -17.90
CA LEU A 210 34.86 -23.04 -16.54
C LEU A 210 35.07 -21.77 -15.68
N LEU A 211 35.66 -20.73 -16.24
CA LEU A 211 35.83 -19.46 -15.56
C LEU A 211 34.47 -18.85 -15.17
N ALA A 212 33.48 -18.86 -16.08
CA ALA A 212 32.12 -18.41 -15.81
C ALA A 212 31.50 -19.17 -14.63
N LEU A 213 31.64 -20.51 -14.61
CA LEU A 213 31.19 -21.35 -13.51
C LEU A 213 31.89 -21.00 -12.19
N LEU A 214 33.20 -20.76 -12.19
CA LEU A 214 33.98 -20.38 -11.01
C LEU A 214 33.58 -19.02 -10.47
N VAL A 215 33.33 -18.05 -11.33
CA VAL A 215 32.86 -16.71 -10.95
C VAL A 215 31.47 -16.79 -10.30
N LEU A 216 30.54 -17.52 -10.89
CA LEU A 216 29.23 -17.78 -10.29
C LEU A 216 29.35 -18.51 -8.93
N TRP A 217 30.24 -19.50 -8.87
CA TRP A 217 30.46 -20.29 -7.61
C TRP A 217 31.00 -19.43 -6.46
N ARG A 218 31.85 -18.44 -6.77
CA ARG A 218 32.40 -17.51 -5.77
C ARG A 218 31.42 -16.45 -5.31
N ARG A 219 30.35 -16.19 -6.06
CA ARG A 219 29.34 -15.18 -5.67
C ARG A 219 28.60 -15.58 -4.38
N ARG A 220 28.43 -14.63 -3.46
CA ARG A 220 27.68 -14.80 -2.20
C ARG A 220 26.86 -13.53 -1.89
N PRO A 221 25.61 -13.61 -1.40
CA PRO A 221 24.79 -14.81 -1.32
C PRO A 221 24.37 -15.29 -2.73
N ARG A 222 24.17 -16.61 -2.89
CA ARG A 222 23.70 -17.17 -4.16
C ARG A 222 22.19 -17.11 -4.24
N SER A 223 21.69 -16.53 -5.31
CA SER A 223 20.26 -16.62 -5.64
C SER A 223 19.92 -17.99 -6.25
N VAL A 224 18.63 -18.31 -6.31
CA VAL A 224 18.14 -19.51 -7.02
C VAL A 224 18.55 -19.42 -8.51
N LEU A 225 18.49 -18.23 -9.11
CA LEU A 225 18.89 -18.02 -10.50
C LEU A 225 20.40 -18.31 -10.69
N ASP A 226 21.27 -17.84 -9.78
CA ASP A 226 22.72 -18.14 -9.83
C ASP A 226 22.98 -19.65 -9.79
N LEU A 227 22.24 -20.39 -8.94
CA LEU A 227 22.37 -21.83 -8.82
C LEU A 227 22.04 -22.55 -10.13
N TRP A 228 20.93 -22.17 -10.77
CA TRP A 228 20.52 -22.78 -12.03
C TRP A 228 21.42 -22.38 -13.20
N LEU A 229 21.94 -21.15 -13.21
CA LEU A 229 22.98 -20.77 -14.18
C LEU A 229 24.25 -21.59 -14.02
N MET A 230 24.62 -22.01 -12.78
CA MET A 230 25.72 -22.95 -12.59
C MET A 230 25.42 -24.31 -13.20
N VAL A 231 24.18 -24.82 -13.08
CA VAL A 231 23.73 -26.06 -13.75
C VAL A 231 23.85 -25.93 -15.27
N VAL A 232 23.41 -24.79 -15.82
CA VAL A 232 23.54 -24.49 -17.26
C VAL A 232 25.00 -24.48 -17.69
N MET A 233 25.89 -23.84 -16.94
CA MET A 233 27.32 -23.83 -17.26
C MET A 233 27.95 -25.22 -17.20
N CYS A 234 27.51 -26.11 -16.29
CA CYS A 234 27.93 -27.52 -16.29
C CYS A 234 27.47 -28.25 -17.57
N ALA A 235 26.18 -28.08 -17.94
CA ALA A 235 25.66 -28.69 -19.16
C ALA A 235 26.36 -28.13 -20.42
N TRP A 236 26.72 -26.85 -20.45
CA TRP A 236 27.49 -26.19 -21.50
C TRP A 236 28.90 -26.79 -21.64
N LEU A 237 29.58 -27.06 -20.53
CA LEU A 237 30.88 -27.77 -20.52
C LEU A 237 30.77 -29.17 -21.09
N PHE A 238 29.68 -29.90 -20.82
CA PHE A 238 29.43 -31.25 -21.36
C PHE A 238 29.10 -31.20 -22.86
N ASP A 239 28.30 -30.20 -23.32
CA ASP A 239 28.03 -29.97 -24.73
C ASP A 239 29.36 -29.80 -25.50
N ILE A 240 30.19 -28.82 -25.13
CA ILE A 240 31.47 -28.54 -25.79
C ILE A 240 32.39 -29.78 -25.70
N GLY A 241 32.40 -30.47 -24.54
CA GLY A 241 33.18 -31.66 -24.34
C GLY A 241 32.84 -32.79 -25.33
N LEU A 242 31.56 -33.06 -25.53
CA LEU A 242 31.06 -34.11 -26.45
C LEU A 242 31.12 -33.64 -27.91
N ALA A 243 30.65 -32.43 -28.20
CA ALA A 243 30.43 -31.97 -29.59
C ALA A 243 31.66 -31.45 -30.28
N ALA A 244 32.74 -31.10 -29.55
CA ALA A 244 33.92 -30.49 -30.15
C ALA A 244 35.28 -31.03 -29.65
N VAL A 245 35.33 -31.65 -28.44
CA VAL A 245 36.59 -32.21 -27.90
C VAL A 245 36.70 -33.72 -28.12
N LEU A 246 35.68 -34.47 -27.80
CA LEU A 246 35.69 -35.93 -27.81
C LEU A 246 35.27 -36.54 -29.13
N ASN A 247 34.52 -35.84 -29.95
CA ASN A 247 34.09 -36.26 -31.30
C ASN A 247 35.16 -36.07 -32.37
N GLN A 248 34.90 -36.51 -33.59
CA GLN A 248 35.80 -36.32 -34.75
C GLN A 248 35.25 -35.45 -35.87
N GLY A 249 33.93 -35.14 -35.80
CA GLY A 249 33.31 -34.37 -36.83
C GLY A 249 31.80 -34.32 -36.72
N ARG A 250 31.12 -33.89 -37.77
CA ARG A 250 29.65 -33.82 -37.81
C ARG A 250 29.02 -35.21 -37.92
N PHE A 251 27.86 -35.39 -37.29
CA PHE A 251 27.01 -36.60 -37.33
C PHE A 251 27.54 -37.81 -36.55
N ASP A 252 28.45 -37.63 -35.62
CA ASP A 252 28.79 -38.66 -34.68
C ASP A 252 27.97 -38.52 -33.38
N VAL A 253 28.06 -39.53 -32.48
CA VAL A 253 27.31 -39.55 -31.19
C VAL A 253 27.60 -38.31 -30.37
N GLY A 254 28.86 -37.88 -30.27
CA GLY A 254 29.24 -36.69 -29.52
C GLY A 254 28.61 -35.41 -30.09
N TRP A 255 28.54 -35.29 -31.40
CA TRP A 255 27.91 -34.14 -32.06
C TRP A 255 26.40 -34.03 -31.78
N TYR A 256 25.67 -35.15 -31.78
CA TYR A 256 24.23 -35.16 -31.43
C TYR A 256 24.02 -34.95 -29.92
N ALA A 257 24.77 -35.67 -29.10
CA ALA A 257 24.62 -35.63 -27.64
C ALA A 257 24.93 -34.24 -27.05
N GLY A 258 25.97 -33.58 -27.53
CA GLY A 258 26.31 -32.23 -27.12
C GLY A 258 25.13 -31.26 -27.35
N ARG A 259 24.52 -31.27 -28.54
CA ARG A 259 23.37 -30.42 -28.85
C ARG A 259 22.14 -30.70 -27.99
N ILE A 260 21.92 -31.96 -27.60
CA ILE A 260 20.88 -32.31 -26.62
C ILE A 260 21.20 -31.69 -25.26
N TYR A 261 22.46 -31.67 -24.83
CA TYR A 261 22.87 -30.98 -23.61
C TYR A 261 22.63 -29.45 -23.71
N GLY A 262 22.94 -28.84 -24.85
CA GLY A 262 22.65 -27.42 -25.08
C GLY A 262 21.15 -27.08 -24.95
N LEU A 263 20.28 -27.93 -25.53
CA LEU A 263 18.84 -27.77 -25.39
C LEU A 263 18.35 -27.97 -23.95
N LEU A 264 18.86 -28.98 -23.25
CA LEU A 264 18.55 -29.21 -21.85
C LEU A 264 18.97 -28.01 -20.99
N ALA A 265 20.18 -27.46 -21.24
CA ALA A 265 20.69 -26.30 -20.55
C ALA A 265 19.74 -25.08 -20.69
N ALA A 266 19.33 -24.76 -21.91
CA ALA A 266 18.37 -23.68 -22.17
C ALA A 266 17.01 -23.94 -21.47
N SER A 267 16.54 -25.19 -21.49
CA SER A 267 15.25 -25.56 -20.89
C SER A 267 15.22 -25.46 -19.36
N PHE A 268 16.35 -25.69 -18.66
CA PHE A 268 16.39 -25.61 -17.21
C PHE A 268 16.04 -24.21 -16.66
N VAL A 269 16.67 -23.15 -17.19
CA VAL A 269 16.38 -21.80 -16.73
C VAL A 269 14.94 -21.41 -17.07
N LEU A 270 14.49 -21.73 -18.29
CA LEU A 270 13.11 -21.47 -18.70
C LEU A 270 12.10 -22.14 -17.77
N MET A 271 12.28 -23.43 -17.47
CA MET A 271 11.39 -24.16 -16.57
C MET A 271 11.34 -23.52 -15.17
N VAL A 272 12.48 -23.12 -14.64
CA VAL A 272 12.56 -22.48 -13.33
C VAL A 272 11.84 -21.12 -13.34
N LEU A 273 12.04 -20.30 -14.37
CA LEU A 273 11.39 -19.02 -14.50
C LEU A 273 9.86 -19.15 -14.67
N LEU A 274 9.41 -20.17 -15.40
CA LEU A 274 7.96 -20.44 -15.56
C LEU A 274 7.32 -20.90 -14.25
N LEU A 275 7.99 -21.79 -13.50
CA LEU A 275 7.50 -22.23 -12.19
C LEU A 275 7.39 -21.06 -11.20
N GLU A 276 8.34 -20.12 -11.24
CA GLU A 276 8.27 -18.96 -10.40
C GLU A 276 7.14 -18.02 -10.81
N ASN A 277 7.03 -17.75 -12.09
CA ASN A 277 5.96 -16.91 -12.60
C ASN A 277 4.58 -17.46 -12.18
N SER A 278 4.40 -18.80 -12.25
CA SER A 278 3.17 -19.45 -11.78
C SER A 278 2.92 -19.24 -10.29
N LYS A 279 3.98 -19.33 -9.43
CA LYS A 279 3.85 -19.05 -7.99
C LYS A 279 3.51 -17.59 -7.71
N LEU A 280 4.10 -16.67 -8.47
CA LEU A 280 3.81 -15.24 -8.34
C LEU A 280 2.35 -14.94 -8.70
N TYR A 281 1.85 -15.53 -9.79
CA TYR A 281 0.44 -15.42 -10.17
C TYR A 281 -0.50 -15.97 -9.10
N ALA A 282 -0.20 -17.15 -8.53
CA ALA A 282 -1.01 -17.72 -7.45
C ALA A 282 -1.11 -16.78 -6.25
N ARG A 283 0.03 -16.23 -5.80
CA ARG A 283 0.06 -15.26 -4.68
C ARG A 283 -0.71 -13.97 -5.01
N LEU A 284 -0.60 -13.47 -6.24
CA LEU A 284 -1.34 -12.28 -6.67
C LEU A 284 -2.85 -12.52 -6.63
N VAL A 285 -3.31 -13.68 -7.10
CA VAL A 285 -4.73 -14.07 -7.06
C VAL A 285 -5.22 -14.17 -5.61
N GLU A 286 -4.47 -14.83 -4.73
CA GLU A 286 -4.80 -14.95 -3.30
C GLU A 286 -4.90 -13.57 -2.62
N ALA A 287 -3.92 -12.68 -2.88
CA ALA A 287 -3.91 -11.32 -2.34
C ALA A 287 -5.11 -10.50 -2.85
N TYR A 288 -5.42 -10.59 -4.14
CA TYR A 288 -6.56 -9.89 -4.74
C TYR A 288 -7.91 -10.39 -4.18
N GLU A 289 -8.06 -11.70 -4.02
CA GLU A 289 -9.27 -12.27 -3.42
C GLU A 289 -9.40 -11.87 -1.94
N GLY A 290 -8.30 -11.83 -1.20
CA GLY A 290 -8.25 -11.36 0.18
C GLY A 290 -8.72 -9.90 0.30
N GLU A 291 -8.16 -8.99 -0.51
CA GLU A 291 -8.56 -7.58 -0.55
C GLU A 291 -10.04 -7.41 -0.93
N ARG A 292 -10.51 -8.19 -1.90
CA ARG A 292 -11.91 -8.16 -2.32
C ARG A 292 -12.87 -8.58 -1.20
N ARG A 293 -12.53 -9.63 -0.44
CA ARG A 293 -13.32 -10.07 0.73
C ARG A 293 -13.34 -9.02 1.83
N GLU A 294 -12.21 -8.40 2.12
CA GLU A 294 -12.12 -7.32 3.12
C GLU A 294 -12.99 -6.12 2.72
N ARG A 295 -12.92 -5.69 1.47
CA ARG A 295 -13.76 -4.60 0.95
C ARG A 295 -15.26 -4.93 1.05
N GLN A 296 -15.65 -6.16 0.74
CA GLN A 296 -17.05 -6.60 0.87
C GLN A 296 -17.50 -6.54 2.34
N LEU A 297 -16.70 -7.07 3.27
CA LEU A 297 -17.01 -7.04 4.70
C LEU A 297 -17.14 -5.61 5.23
N VAL A 298 -16.24 -4.70 4.84
CA VAL A 298 -16.31 -3.28 5.21
C VAL A 298 -17.58 -2.64 4.68
N GLN A 299 -17.97 -2.94 3.43
CA GLN A 299 -19.20 -2.43 2.83
C GLN A 299 -20.45 -2.93 3.55
N GLU A 300 -20.52 -4.21 3.88
CA GLU A 300 -21.62 -4.81 4.65
C GLU A 300 -21.75 -4.16 6.02
N ARG A 301 -20.65 -4.05 6.78
CA ARG A 301 -20.63 -3.39 8.09
C ARG A 301 -21.03 -1.92 8.03
N THR A 302 -20.59 -1.21 6.98
CA THR A 302 -21.00 0.18 6.78
C THR A 302 -22.50 0.30 6.56
N THR A 303 -23.07 -0.61 5.75
CA THR A 303 -24.51 -0.64 5.48
C THR A 303 -25.32 -0.97 6.74
N GLU A 304 -24.88 -1.96 7.53
CA GLU A 304 -25.48 -2.30 8.82
C GLU A 304 -25.48 -1.10 9.77
N LEU A 305 -24.33 -0.43 9.92
CA LEU A 305 -24.20 0.74 10.79
C LEU A 305 -25.10 1.91 10.36
N VAL A 306 -25.19 2.18 9.05
CA VAL A 306 -26.08 3.21 8.51
C VAL A 306 -27.54 2.87 8.78
N THR A 307 -27.93 1.60 8.63
CA THR A 307 -29.29 1.15 8.88
C THR A 307 -29.63 1.26 10.38
N ALA A 308 -28.80 0.70 11.25
CA ALA A 308 -28.99 0.78 12.69
C ALA A 308 -29.06 2.24 13.20
N ASN A 309 -28.26 3.13 12.62
CA ASN A 309 -28.29 4.55 12.95
C ASN A 309 -29.61 5.22 12.52
N LYS A 310 -30.14 4.88 11.34
CA LYS A 310 -31.46 5.37 10.89
C LYS A 310 -32.60 4.85 11.77
N GLU A 311 -32.56 3.59 12.18
CA GLU A 311 -33.55 3.00 13.07
C GLU A 311 -33.53 3.67 14.45
N LEU A 312 -32.35 3.93 15.02
CA LEU A 312 -32.22 4.67 16.27
C LEU A 312 -32.76 6.09 16.17
N ASP A 313 -32.64 6.72 14.98
CA ASP A 313 -33.21 8.04 14.71
C ASP A 313 -34.74 8.04 14.74
N ALA A 314 -35.31 7.12 13.97
CA ALA A 314 -36.75 6.96 13.89
C ALA A 314 -37.35 6.65 15.25
N PHE A 315 -36.70 5.76 16.02
CA PHE A 315 -37.10 5.43 17.38
C PHE A 315 -37.07 6.64 18.33
N SER A 316 -35.94 7.38 18.33
CA SER A 316 -35.78 8.55 19.19
C SER A 316 -36.83 9.64 18.88
N TYR A 317 -37.12 9.84 17.59
CA TYR A 317 -38.15 10.79 17.16
C TYR A 317 -39.56 10.33 17.59
N SER A 318 -39.93 9.07 17.32
CA SER A 318 -41.26 8.54 17.65
C SER A 318 -41.52 8.58 19.15
N VAL A 319 -40.59 8.06 19.96
CA VAL A 319 -40.72 8.04 21.42
C VAL A 319 -40.91 9.45 21.99
N SER A 320 -40.13 10.41 21.49
CA SER A 320 -40.25 11.78 22.00
C SER A 320 -41.55 12.47 21.57
N HIS A 321 -42.05 12.19 20.36
CA HIS A 321 -43.35 12.68 19.93
C HIS A 321 -44.47 12.09 20.84
N ASP A 322 -44.43 10.80 21.09
CA ASP A 322 -45.48 10.09 21.83
C ASP A 322 -45.48 10.43 23.32
N LEU A 323 -44.32 10.79 23.88
CA LEU A 323 -44.21 11.30 25.24
C LEU A 323 -44.67 12.77 25.39
N ARG A 324 -44.50 13.60 24.36
CA ARG A 324 -44.85 15.02 24.41
C ARG A 324 -46.36 15.27 24.45
N ALA A 325 -47.16 14.43 23.78
CA ALA A 325 -48.62 14.61 23.73
C ALA A 325 -49.28 14.46 25.12
N PRO A 326 -49.08 13.38 25.89
CA PRO A 326 -49.63 13.23 27.23
C PRO A 326 -49.12 14.29 28.21
N LEU A 327 -47.84 14.70 28.10
CA LEU A 327 -47.27 15.74 28.95
C LEU A 327 -47.93 17.09 28.75
N ARG A 328 -48.17 17.50 27.49
CA ARG A 328 -48.91 18.73 27.19
C ARG A 328 -50.33 18.70 27.72
N ALA A 329 -50.98 17.54 27.66
CA ALA A 329 -52.30 17.36 28.24
C ALA A 329 -52.27 17.50 29.76
N MET A 330 -51.32 16.88 30.46
CA MET A 330 -51.15 17.02 31.91
C MET A 330 -50.87 18.45 32.34
N ASP A 331 -49.93 19.16 31.67
CA ASP A 331 -49.64 20.56 31.96
C ASP A 331 -50.87 21.45 31.69
N GLY A 332 -51.56 21.25 30.56
CA GLY A 332 -52.74 22.02 30.19
C GLY A 332 -53.91 21.86 31.17
N PHE A 333 -54.22 20.61 31.54
CA PHE A 333 -55.30 20.38 32.53
C PHE A 333 -54.94 20.86 33.94
N ALA A 334 -53.67 20.68 34.37
CA ALA A 334 -53.20 21.20 35.63
C ALA A 334 -53.29 22.73 35.72
N ARG A 335 -52.91 23.47 34.65
CA ARG A 335 -53.04 24.92 34.57
C ARG A 335 -54.49 25.37 34.52
N MET A 336 -55.35 24.63 33.83
CA MET A 336 -56.81 24.96 33.84
C MET A 336 -57.40 24.74 35.26
N LEU A 337 -57.03 23.71 35.97
CA LEU A 337 -57.40 23.48 37.38
C LEU A 337 -56.89 24.62 38.29
N GLU A 338 -55.68 25.09 38.08
CA GLU A 338 -55.12 26.24 38.78
C GLU A 338 -55.91 27.52 38.52
N ALA A 339 -56.21 27.81 37.25
CA ALA A 339 -56.95 29.02 36.86
C ALA A 339 -58.39 29.00 37.35
N ASP A 340 -59.14 27.89 37.16
CA ASP A 340 -60.58 27.83 37.42
C ASP A 340 -60.92 27.51 38.86
N TYR A 341 -60.08 26.75 39.55
CA TYR A 341 -60.37 26.21 40.90
C TYR A 341 -59.31 26.56 41.95
N GLY A 342 -58.19 27.19 41.59
CA GLY A 342 -57.07 27.54 42.48
C GLY A 342 -57.52 28.33 43.73
N GLY A 343 -58.54 29.19 43.58
CA GLY A 343 -59.14 29.93 44.72
C GLY A 343 -59.97 29.06 45.68
N ARG A 344 -60.35 27.83 45.29
CA ARG A 344 -61.10 26.86 46.07
C ARG A 344 -60.27 25.78 46.73
N LEU A 345 -59.00 25.66 46.33
CA LEU A 345 -58.02 24.77 46.89
C LEU A 345 -57.45 25.35 48.19
N ASP A 346 -57.24 24.51 49.17
CA ASP A 346 -56.45 24.84 50.34
C ASP A 346 -54.97 25.05 49.99
N GLU A 347 -54.14 25.44 50.91
CA GLU A 347 -52.71 25.74 50.68
C GLU A 347 -51.95 24.51 50.21
N GLU A 348 -52.29 23.33 50.77
CA GLU A 348 -51.66 22.07 50.35
C GLU A 348 -52.10 21.63 48.94
N GLY A 349 -53.38 21.81 48.58
CA GLY A 349 -53.88 21.52 47.23
C GLY A 349 -53.24 22.39 46.18
N ARG A 350 -53.04 23.70 46.43
CA ARG A 350 -52.28 24.60 45.52
C ARG A 350 -50.82 24.20 45.39
N ARG A 351 -50.18 23.82 46.54
CA ARG A 351 -48.80 23.36 46.53
C ARG A 351 -48.65 22.10 45.69
N LEU A 352 -49.51 21.08 45.87
CA LEU A 352 -49.49 19.84 45.10
C LEU A 352 -49.75 20.08 43.61
N LEU A 353 -50.69 20.96 43.27
CA LEU A 353 -50.95 21.30 41.86
C LEU A 353 -49.77 22.02 41.21
N GLY A 354 -49.11 22.91 41.96
CA GLY A 354 -47.84 23.53 41.49
C GLY A 354 -46.74 22.50 41.20
N VAL A 355 -46.58 21.50 42.07
CA VAL A 355 -45.60 20.40 41.85
C VAL A 355 -45.94 19.59 40.59
N VAL A 356 -47.22 19.36 40.28
CA VAL A 356 -47.64 18.67 39.05
C VAL A 356 -47.29 19.49 37.80
N ILE A 357 -47.61 20.78 37.81
CA ILE A 357 -47.31 21.71 36.70
C ILE A 357 -45.79 21.77 36.46
N GLU A 358 -45.03 22.00 37.52
CA GLU A 358 -43.58 22.05 37.46
C GLU A 358 -42.96 20.73 36.92
N SER A 359 -43.47 19.57 37.40
CA SER A 359 -43.00 18.27 36.96
C SER A 359 -43.32 17.98 35.50
N ALA A 360 -44.52 18.33 35.03
CA ALA A 360 -44.90 18.19 33.63
C ALA A 360 -44.06 19.09 32.71
N SER A 361 -43.89 20.37 33.08
CA SER A 361 -43.02 21.30 32.34
C SER A 361 -41.57 20.82 32.26
N ARG A 362 -41.03 20.35 33.40
CA ARG A 362 -39.67 19.81 33.48
C ARG A 362 -39.48 18.57 32.60
N MET A 363 -40.44 17.64 32.57
CA MET A 363 -40.38 16.48 31.69
C MET A 363 -40.41 16.89 30.19
N GLY A 364 -41.22 17.87 29.83
CA GLY A 364 -41.26 18.43 28.51
C GLY A 364 -39.89 18.97 28.07
N GLN A 365 -39.27 19.75 28.94
CA GLN A 365 -37.93 20.29 28.71
C GLN A 365 -36.84 19.18 28.55
N LEU A 366 -36.89 18.14 29.39
CA LEU A 366 -35.98 17.01 29.31
C LEU A 366 -36.09 16.27 27.97
N ILE A 367 -37.30 16.08 27.45
CA ILE A 367 -37.56 15.45 26.16
C ILE A 367 -37.01 16.33 25.01
N ASP A 368 -37.25 17.64 25.07
CA ASP A 368 -36.77 18.57 24.07
C ASP A 368 -35.23 18.65 24.05
N ASP A 369 -34.61 18.69 25.21
CA ASP A 369 -33.14 18.69 25.33
C ASP A 369 -32.51 17.36 24.84
N LEU A 370 -33.15 16.20 25.13
CA LEU A 370 -32.72 14.90 24.65
C LEU A 370 -32.78 14.79 23.14
N LEU A 371 -33.86 15.31 22.52
CA LEU A 371 -34.01 15.38 21.07
C LEU A 371 -32.95 16.30 20.43
N ALA A 372 -32.73 17.48 21.04
CA ALA A 372 -31.70 18.39 20.58
C ALA A 372 -30.32 17.74 20.63
N PHE A 373 -29.99 17.06 21.74
CA PHE A 373 -28.74 16.32 21.90
C PHE A 373 -28.58 15.20 20.86
N SER A 374 -29.63 14.41 20.61
CA SER A 374 -29.64 13.35 19.59
C SER A 374 -29.41 13.89 18.19
N ARG A 375 -30.04 15.01 17.80
CA ARG A 375 -29.92 15.64 16.48
C ARG A 375 -28.55 16.27 16.25
N LEU A 376 -27.92 16.80 17.29
CA LEU A 376 -26.62 17.47 17.21
C LEU A 376 -25.51 16.59 16.59
N GLY A 377 -25.57 15.26 16.75
CA GLY A 377 -24.57 14.35 16.22
C GLY A 377 -24.56 14.17 14.70
N ARG A 378 -25.58 14.63 13.97
CA ARG A 378 -25.98 14.11 12.66
C ARG A 378 -26.00 15.13 11.51
N GLN A 379 -26.22 16.39 11.78
CA GLN A 379 -26.24 17.42 10.74
C GLN A 379 -24.80 17.77 10.30
N PRO A 380 -24.52 17.93 9.00
CA PRO A 380 -23.19 18.39 8.58
C PRO A 380 -22.90 19.75 9.20
N LEU A 381 -21.67 19.93 9.70
CA LEU A 381 -21.22 21.21 10.25
C LEU A 381 -21.14 22.25 9.12
N LYS A 382 -21.77 23.41 9.30
CA LYS A 382 -21.70 24.55 8.36
C LYS A 382 -20.79 25.62 8.96
N THR A 383 -19.48 25.41 8.89
CA THR A 383 -18.49 26.35 9.40
C THR A 383 -18.41 27.59 8.56
N GLN A 384 -18.36 28.74 9.21
CA GLN A 384 -18.17 30.07 8.62
C GLN A 384 -17.39 30.96 9.59
N PRO A 385 -16.76 32.05 9.11
CA PRO A 385 -16.15 33.04 9.99
C PRO A 385 -17.21 33.72 10.87
N VAL A 386 -17.11 33.55 12.18
CA VAL A 386 -18.03 34.11 13.18
C VAL A 386 -17.26 35.10 14.05
N LYS A 387 -17.81 36.31 14.19
CA LYS A 387 -17.29 37.30 15.15
C LYS A 387 -17.87 37.00 16.52
N VAL A 388 -17.05 36.39 17.38
CA VAL A 388 -17.50 35.85 18.67
C VAL A 388 -17.93 36.96 19.63
N ASP A 389 -17.28 38.12 19.54
CA ASP A 389 -17.66 39.33 20.33
C ASP A 389 -19.12 39.70 20.13
N ASP A 390 -19.55 39.86 18.86
CA ASP A 390 -20.91 40.27 18.54
C ASP A 390 -21.94 39.21 18.97
N LEU A 391 -21.57 37.91 18.79
CA LEU A 391 -22.44 36.81 19.19
C LEU A 391 -22.65 36.75 20.72
N VAL A 392 -21.61 36.98 21.52
CA VAL A 392 -21.70 37.02 22.98
C VAL A 392 -22.58 38.22 23.43
N HIS A 393 -22.41 39.40 22.84
CA HIS A 393 -23.25 40.57 23.17
C HIS A 393 -24.71 40.29 22.85
N GLN A 394 -25.00 39.73 21.68
CA GLN A 394 -26.37 39.36 21.30
C GLN A 394 -27.01 38.41 22.32
N ILE A 395 -26.27 37.36 22.77
CA ILE A 395 -26.77 36.40 23.75
C ILE A 395 -27.02 37.08 25.10
N ILE A 396 -26.14 37.99 25.53
CA ILE A 396 -26.32 38.76 26.77
C ILE A 396 -27.57 39.64 26.70
N GLU A 397 -27.87 40.27 25.58
CA GLU A 397 -29.09 41.02 25.37
C GLU A 397 -30.34 40.14 25.38
N GLU A 398 -30.32 38.99 24.69
CA GLU A 398 -31.44 38.06 24.64
C GLU A 398 -31.77 37.47 26.02
N GLN A 399 -30.81 37.28 26.92
CA GLN A 399 -31.00 36.75 28.29
C GLN A 399 -31.31 37.87 29.30
N GLN A 400 -31.71 39.06 28.86
CA GLN A 400 -32.01 40.16 29.76
C GLN A 400 -33.21 39.89 30.70
N ALA A 401 -34.19 39.11 30.27
CA ALA A 401 -35.35 38.70 31.07
C ALA A 401 -34.97 37.83 32.25
N ASP A 402 -33.93 37.00 32.15
CA ASP A 402 -33.50 36.07 33.21
C ASP A 402 -32.75 36.76 34.35
N ARG A 403 -32.52 38.07 34.28
CA ARG A 403 -31.80 38.83 35.29
C ARG A 403 -32.65 39.20 36.54
N GLU A 404 -33.98 39.05 36.46
CA GLU A 404 -34.90 39.28 37.61
C GLU A 404 -34.68 40.63 38.32
N GLY A 405 -34.26 41.67 37.60
CA GLY A 405 -33.94 42.98 38.19
C GLY A 405 -32.62 43.04 38.95
N ARG A 406 -31.83 42.00 38.98
CA ARG A 406 -30.53 41.91 39.67
C ARG A 406 -29.45 42.69 38.92
N ARG A 407 -28.47 43.21 39.65
CA ARG A 407 -27.26 43.78 39.07
C ARG A 407 -26.27 42.65 38.72
N ILE A 408 -26.02 42.48 37.43
CA ILE A 408 -25.03 41.59 36.91
C ILE A 408 -24.00 42.41 36.14
N ASP A 409 -22.75 42.35 36.57
CA ASP A 409 -21.63 43.03 35.95
C ASP A 409 -20.98 42.08 34.93
N PHE A 410 -21.20 42.34 33.63
CA PHE A 410 -20.57 41.59 32.52
C PHE A 410 -19.27 42.25 32.07
N SER A 411 -18.19 41.47 31.96
CA SER A 411 -16.92 41.85 31.38
C SER A 411 -16.63 41.00 30.15
N VAL A 412 -16.69 41.57 28.97
CA VAL A 412 -16.42 40.86 27.69
C VAL A 412 -15.09 41.35 27.14
N GLY A 413 -14.09 40.50 27.09
CA GLY A 413 -12.79 40.78 26.49
C GLY A 413 -12.82 40.71 24.95
N LYS A 414 -11.69 40.90 24.29
CA LYS A 414 -11.56 40.70 22.85
C LYS A 414 -11.56 39.20 22.53
N LEU A 415 -12.59 38.70 21.85
CA LEU A 415 -12.76 37.29 21.52
C LEU A 415 -12.29 36.96 20.07
N GLY A 416 -12.48 37.91 19.16
CA GLY A 416 -12.04 37.85 17.77
C GLY A 416 -12.89 36.94 16.87
N MET A 417 -12.31 36.51 15.74
CA MET A 417 -12.98 35.66 14.76
C MET A 417 -12.71 34.18 15.04
N ALA A 418 -13.73 33.31 14.86
CA ALA A 418 -13.60 31.88 14.91
C ALA A 418 -14.28 31.23 13.69
N GLU A 419 -13.73 30.14 13.19
CA GLU A 419 -14.39 29.28 12.20
C GLU A 419 -15.33 28.32 12.92
N ALA A 420 -16.65 28.54 12.79
CA ALA A 420 -17.63 27.73 13.51
C ALA A 420 -18.99 27.72 12.81
N ASP A 421 -19.84 26.77 13.17
CA ASP A 421 -21.26 26.82 12.85
C ASP A 421 -21.93 27.83 13.79
N LEU A 422 -22.42 28.91 13.22
CA LEU A 422 -23.02 30.05 13.97
C LEU A 422 -24.14 29.60 14.91
N ALA A 423 -25.04 28.73 14.44
CA ALA A 423 -26.19 28.31 15.22
C ALA A 423 -25.76 27.44 16.40
N LEU A 424 -24.84 26.52 16.17
CA LEU A 424 -24.31 25.64 17.21
C LEU A 424 -23.44 26.39 18.21
N LEU A 425 -22.58 27.29 17.75
CA LEU A 425 -21.76 28.10 18.66
C LEU A 425 -22.64 29.03 19.51
N LYS A 426 -23.70 29.64 18.92
CA LYS A 426 -24.69 30.41 19.68
C LYS A 426 -25.32 29.58 20.77
N GLN A 427 -25.76 28.35 20.47
CA GLN A 427 -26.34 27.42 21.44
C GLN A 427 -25.38 27.07 22.57
N ALA A 428 -24.10 26.78 22.24
CA ALA A 428 -23.08 26.48 23.25
C ALA A 428 -22.84 27.66 24.20
N LEU A 429 -22.64 28.86 23.64
CA LEU A 429 -22.43 30.08 24.43
C LEU A 429 -23.67 30.45 25.25
N ALA A 430 -24.87 30.29 24.70
CA ALA A 430 -26.11 30.55 25.44
C ALA A 430 -26.27 29.63 26.66
N ASN A 431 -25.91 28.34 26.51
CA ASN A 431 -25.91 27.40 27.63
C ASN A 431 -24.88 27.77 28.72
N LEU A 432 -23.64 28.17 28.30
CA LEU A 432 -22.61 28.56 29.25
C LEU A 432 -22.95 29.85 29.99
N LEU A 433 -23.43 30.89 29.28
CA LEU A 433 -23.86 32.15 29.87
C LEU A 433 -25.11 32.02 30.72
N GLY A 434 -26.11 31.22 30.31
CA GLY A 434 -27.27 30.90 31.12
C GLY A 434 -26.89 30.20 32.42
N ASN A 435 -25.94 29.26 32.39
CA ASN A 435 -25.41 28.66 33.60
C ASN A 435 -24.70 29.69 34.51
N ALA A 436 -23.88 30.59 33.96
CA ALA A 436 -23.23 31.62 34.75
C ALA A 436 -24.23 32.57 35.43
N ILE A 437 -25.31 33.00 34.72
CA ILE A 437 -26.40 33.81 35.28
C ILE A 437 -27.12 33.06 36.38
N LYS A 438 -27.45 31.79 36.17
CA LYS A 438 -28.18 30.94 37.10
C LYS A 438 -27.39 30.69 38.39
N PHE A 439 -26.14 30.29 38.32
CA PHE A 439 -25.32 29.93 39.47
C PHE A 439 -24.80 31.14 40.28
N THR A 440 -24.89 32.34 39.70
CA THR A 440 -24.64 33.60 40.42
C THR A 440 -25.86 34.19 41.09
N ARG A 441 -27.03 33.47 41.14
CA ARG A 441 -28.31 34.00 41.68
C ARG A 441 -28.19 34.58 43.10
N HIS A 442 -27.34 34.02 43.94
CA HIS A 442 -27.15 34.46 45.35
C HIS A 442 -25.95 35.40 45.53
N ARG A 443 -25.38 35.95 44.42
CA ARG A 443 -24.27 36.91 44.48
C ARG A 443 -24.71 38.34 44.21
N ASN A 444 -24.17 39.31 44.96
CA ASN A 444 -24.41 40.74 44.75
C ASN A 444 -23.12 41.52 44.97
N PRO A 445 -22.47 42.07 43.95
CA PRO A 445 -22.84 41.88 42.54
C PRO A 445 -22.55 40.49 41.99
N ALA A 446 -23.35 40.00 41.05
CA ALA A 446 -22.98 38.88 40.19
C ALA A 446 -21.93 39.37 39.15
N VAL A 447 -20.84 38.68 39.00
CA VAL A 447 -19.75 39.02 38.07
C VAL A 447 -19.56 37.88 37.09
N ILE A 448 -19.69 38.19 35.78
CA ILE A 448 -19.50 37.19 34.70
C ILE A 448 -18.49 37.75 33.71
N GLU A 449 -17.42 37.02 33.51
CA GLU A 449 -16.35 37.38 32.60
C GLU A 449 -16.30 36.43 31.40
N VAL A 450 -16.28 36.95 30.19
CA VAL A 450 -16.09 36.18 28.96
C VAL A 450 -14.79 36.66 28.30
N GLY A 451 -13.87 35.73 28.05
CA GLY A 451 -12.56 36.09 27.51
C GLY A 451 -11.96 35.05 26.58
N CYS A 452 -10.84 35.43 26.00
CA CYS A 452 -10.05 34.55 25.14
C CYS A 452 -8.57 34.69 25.47
N ARG A 453 -7.87 33.56 25.59
CA ARG A 453 -6.41 33.50 25.73
C ARG A 453 -5.79 32.88 24.48
N GLN A 454 -4.67 33.42 24.06
CA GLN A 454 -3.89 32.84 22.97
C GLN A 454 -2.84 31.90 23.60
N GLU A 455 -2.82 30.66 23.21
CA GLU A 455 -1.80 29.70 23.65
C GLU A 455 -0.94 29.26 22.46
N ALA A 456 0.39 29.24 22.62
CA ALA A 456 1.33 29.02 21.52
C ALA A 456 1.16 27.65 20.80
N SER A 457 0.61 26.64 21.51
CA SER A 457 0.45 25.27 20.99
C SER A 457 -0.99 24.87 20.64
N ASN A 458 -2.01 25.51 21.23
CA ASN A 458 -3.42 25.08 21.17
C ASN A 458 -4.38 26.08 20.52
N GLY A 459 -3.87 27.15 19.92
CA GLY A 459 -4.73 28.17 19.33
C GLY A 459 -5.41 29.05 20.39
N ARG A 460 -6.69 29.40 20.15
CA ARG A 460 -7.47 30.25 21.05
C ARG A 460 -8.25 29.40 22.05
N ILE A 461 -8.13 29.74 23.35
CA ILE A 461 -8.91 29.20 24.43
C ILE A 461 -9.91 30.25 24.86
N TYR A 462 -11.20 29.98 24.63
CA TYR A 462 -12.31 30.79 25.11
C TYR A 462 -12.69 30.37 26.51
N TYR A 463 -13.14 31.32 27.34
CA TYR A 463 -13.62 31.00 28.66
C TYR A 463 -14.82 31.84 29.09
N VAL A 464 -15.68 31.24 29.90
CA VAL A 464 -16.75 31.91 30.62
C VAL A 464 -16.52 31.66 32.11
N LYS A 465 -16.32 32.72 32.87
CA LYS A 465 -16.03 32.70 34.31
C LYS A 465 -17.15 33.41 35.08
N ASP A 466 -17.57 32.82 36.17
CA ASP A 466 -18.52 33.40 37.07
C ASP A 466 -18.01 33.40 38.54
N ASN A 467 -18.59 34.23 39.40
CA ASN A 467 -18.33 34.27 40.83
C ASN A 467 -19.43 33.55 41.63
N GLY A 468 -20.10 32.56 41.02
CA GLY A 468 -21.25 31.87 41.59
C GLY A 468 -20.96 30.83 42.67
N ALA A 469 -21.83 29.84 42.78
CA ALA A 469 -21.72 28.79 43.77
C ALA A 469 -20.48 27.89 43.59
N GLY A 470 -19.96 27.77 42.37
CA GLY A 470 -18.86 26.84 42.06
C GLY A 470 -19.27 25.38 42.30
N PHE A 471 -18.30 24.47 42.32
CA PHE A 471 -18.52 23.06 42.61
C PHE A 471 -17.18 22.36 42.99
N ASP A 472 -17.31 21.15 43.60
CA ASP A 472 -16.14 20.32 43.92
C ASP A 472 -15.62 19.61 42.67
N MET A 473 -14.34 19.81 42.37
CA MET A 473 -13.65 19.23 41.22
C MET A 473 -13.57 17.70 41.23
N HIS A 474 -13.75 17.03 42.36
CA HIS A 474 -13.86 15.57 42.41
C HIS A 474 -15.04 15.06 41.59
N HIS A 475 -16.06 15.86 41.36
CA HIS A 475 -17.24 15.54 40.57
C HIS A 475 -17.14 16.04 39.11
N ALA A 476 -16.02 16.67 38.71
CA ALA A 476 -15.87 17.27 37.40
C ALA A 476 -16.04 16.27 36.21
N ARG A 477 -15.74 14.99 36.41
CA ARG A 477 -15.96 13.93 35.40
C ARG A 477 -17.42 13.74 35.02
N LYS A 478 -18.35 14.05 35.93
CA LYS A 478 -19.81 13.92 35.72
C LYS A 478 -20.42 15.18 35.08
N LEU A 479 -19.68 16.28 35.08
CA LEU A 479 -20.19 17.60 34.71
C LEU A 479 -20.81 17.66 33.30
N PHE A 480 -20.25 16.91 32.36
CA PHE A 480 -20.68 16.84 30.97
C PHE A 480 -21.55 15.61 30.65
N GLY A 481 -21.92 14.82 31.66
CA GLY A 481 -22.82 13.68 31.52
C GLY A 481 -24.26 14.15 31.26
N VAL A 482 -25.00 13.36 30.46
CA VAL A 482 -26.42 13.65 30.18
C VAL A 482 -27.24 13.34 31.44
N PHE A 483 -28.08 14.29 31.89
CA PHE A 483 -28.87 14.26 33.10
C PHE A 483 -28.08 14.32 34.42
N GLU A 484 -26.78 14.58 34.37
CA GLU A 484 -25.97 14.75 35.57
C GLU A 484 -26.08 16.17 36.12
N ARG A 485 -26.17 16.29 37.44
CA ARG A 485 -26.29 17.56 38.18
C ARG A 485 -25.40 17.50 39.43
N LEU A 486 -24.67 18.59 39.68
CA LEU A 486 -23.81 18.71 40.87
C LEU A 486 -24.49 19.46 42.03
N HIS A 487 -25.48 20.30 41.74
CA HIS A 487 -26.29 21.02 42.73
C HIS A 487 -27.68 20.40 42.89
N ARG A 488 -28.28 20.55 44.03
CA ARG A 488 -29.62 20.03 44.34
C ARG A 488 -30.70 20.73 43.53
N SER A 489 -31.80 20.02 43.29
CA SER A 489 -32.94 20.52 42.49
C SER A 489 -33.68 21.69 43.12
N ASP A 490 -33.63 21.79 44.44
CA ASP A 490 -34.24 22.83 45.24
C ASP A 490 -33.42 24.12 45.28
N GLU A 491 -32.12 24.06 44.95
CA GLU A 491 -31.24 25.23 44.93
C GLU A 491 -31.14 25.89 43.56
N TYR A 492 -31.02 25.09 42.49
CA TYR A 492 -30.88 25.59 41.13
C TYR A 492 -31.69 24.74 40.15
N GLU A 493 -32.49 25.38 39.31
CA GLU A 493 -33.28 24.72 38.27
C GLU A 493 -32.41 24.22 37.10
N GLY A 494 -32.92 23.25 36.30
CA GLY A 494 -32.31 22.79 35.07
C GLY A 494 -32.39 21.29 34.84
N THR A 495 -32.17 20.85 33.63
CA THR A 495 -32.33 19.48 33.13
C THR A 495 -31.07 18.62 33.24
N GLY A 496 -29.89 19.22 33.40
CA GLY A 496 -28.59 18.51 33.37
C GLY A 496 -28.13 18.09 31.98
N VAL A 497 -28.75 18.60 30.90
CA VAL A 497 -28.36 18.27 29.52
C VAL A 497 -27.53 19.41 28.85
N GLY A 498 -27.68 20.63 29.36
CA GLY A 498 -27.06 21.82 28.72
C GLY A 498 -25.53 21.71 28.53
N LEU A 499 -24.78 21.23 29.54
CA LEU A 499 -23.32 21.07 29.41
C LEU A 499 -22.94 19.89 28.51
N ALA A 500 -23.71 18.81 28.46
CA ALA A 500 -23.54 17.73 27.52
C ALA A 500 -23.72 18.20 26.07
N ILE A 501 -24.72 19.08 25.83
CA ILE A 501 -24.92 19.77 24.54
C ILE A 501 -23.67 20.60 24.17
N VAL A 502 -23.16 21.40 25.10
CA VAL A 502 -21.95 22.20 24.89
C VAL A 502 -20.77 21.32 24.51
N GLN A 503 -20.50 20.25 25.28
CA GLN A 503 -19.42 19.33 24.98
C GLN A 503 -19.57 18.75 23.58
N ARG A 504 -20.75 18.26 23.21
CA ARG A 504 -21.02 17.67 21.90
C ARG A 504 -20.79 18.67 20.75
N ILE A 505 -21.21 19.93 20.94
CA ILE A 505 -20.98 21.01 19.97
C ILE A 505 -19.48 21.28 19.78
N ILE A 506 -18.75 21.43 20.88
CA ILE A 506 -17.31 21.72 20.84
C ILE A 506 -16.52 20.56 20.24
N GLU A 507 -16.82 19.30 20.63
CA GLU A 507 -16.19 18.11 20.04
C GLU A 507 -16.45 18.01 18.52
N ARG A 508 -17.64 18.36 18.04
CA ARG A 508 -17.94 18.41 16.61
C ARG A 508 -17.12 19.46 15.85
N HIS A 509 -16.79 20.56 16.51
CA HIS A 509 -15.86 21.56 15.95
C HIS A 509 -14.39 21.13 16.10
N GLY A 510 -14.10 19.88 16.55
CA GLY A 510 -12.75 19.36 16.77
C GLY A 510 -12.04 19.96 17.98
N GLY A 511 -12.76 20.72 18.81
CA GLY A 511 -12.27 21.33 20.03
C GLY A 511 -12.40 20.44 21.25
N ARG A 512 -12.06 21.00 22.40
CA ARG A 512 -12.26 20.38 23.73
C ARG A 512 -12.86 21.39 24.70
N ILE A 513 -13.60 20.90 25.72
CA ILE A 513 -14.15 21.71 26.82
C ILE A 513 -13.70 21.11 28.14
N TRP A 514 -13.43 22.00 29.13
CA TRP A 514 -13.14 21.62 30.52
C TRP A 514 -13.56 22.74 31.45
N ALA A 515 -13.53 22.49 32.75
CA ALA A 515 -13.90 23.48 33.76
C ALA A 515 -12.92 23.45 34.93
N GLU A 516 -12.83 24.58 35.62
CA GLU A 516 -12.14 24.78 36.90
C GLU A 516 -13.11 25.50 37.83
N ALA A 517 -13.29 24.97 39.04
CA ALA A 517 -14.20 25.57 40.02
C ALA A 517 -13.73 25.30 41.45
N MET A 518 -14.18 26.13 42.36
CA MET A 518 -14.07 25.91 43.79
C MET A 518 -15.43 26.23 44.43
N PRO A 519 -15.89 25.44 45.43
CA PRO A 519 -17.13 25.73 46.14
C PRO A 519 -17.12 27.16 46.69
N ASP A 520 -18.20 27.88 46.48
CA ASP A 520 -18.43 29.28 46.88
C ASP A 520 -17.48 30.34 46.24
N GLN A 521 -16.62 29.96 45.31
CA GLN A 521 -15.70 30.89 44.64
C GLN A 521 -15.98 31.03 43.12
N GLY A 522 -17.00 30.32 42.63
CA GLY A 522 -17.40 30.37 41.21
C GLY A 522 -16.79 29.26 40.36
N ALA A 523 -17.05 29.35 39.08
CA ALA A 523 -16.56 28.39 38.06
C ALA A 523 -16.03 29.11 36.83
N THR A 524 -15.12 28.44 36.15
CA THR A 524 -14.62 28.88 34.83
C THR A 524 -14.70 27.70 33.86
N PHE A 525 -15.46 27.87 32.79
CA PHE A 525 -15.56 26.92 31.69
C PHE A 525 -14.68 27.36 30.56
N TYR A 526 -13.78 26.50 30.12
CA TYR A 526 -12.85 26.73 29.04
C TYR A 526 -13.21 25.85 27.84
N PHE A 527 -13.09 26.39 26.64
CA PHE A 527 -13.23 25.60 25.43
C PHE A 527 -12.32 26.07 24.30
N THR A 528 -11.98 25.16 23.37
CA THR A 528 -11.26 25.44 22.13
C THR A 528 -12.16 25.15 20.93
N LEU A 529 -11.89 25.83 19.82
CA LEU A 529 -12.40 25.50 18.50
C LEU A 529 -11.18 25.21 17.61
N THR A 530 -11.20 24.13 16.84
CA THR A 530 -10.09 23.85 15.91
C THR A 530 -10.10 24.92 14.81
N PRO A 531 -8.93 25.48 14.41
CA PRO A 531 -8.88 26.32 13.22
C PRO A 531 -9.36 25.47 12.03
N GLY A 532 -10.31 25.96 11.26
CA GLY A 532 -10.72 25.34 10.01
C GLY A 532 -9.50 25.08 9.11
N PRO A 533 -9.55 24.11 8.16
CA PRO A 533 -8.45 23.88 7.25
C PRO A 533 -8.16 25.20 6.55
N GLN A 534 -6.94 25.74 6.77
CA GLN A 534 -6.46 26.89 6.01
C GLN A 534 -6.57 26.50 4.54
N ALA A 535 -7.40 27.24 3.77
CA ALA A 535 -7.38 27.15 2.33
C ALA A 535 -5.93 27.38 1.91
N ALA A 536 -5.31 26.32 1.37
CA ALA A 536 -3.96 26.39 0.82
C ALA A 536 -3.98 27.46 -0.27
N SER A 537 -3.32 28.59 0.00
CA SER A 537 -3.05 29.69 -0.92
C SER A 537 -2.06 29.24 -1.99
#